data_15957dbadd2f77a03f27f0c4f45f719d
#
_entry.id   15957dbadd2f77a03f27f0c4f45f719d
#
_cell.length_a   1.000
_cell.length_b   1.000
_cell.length_c   1.000
_cell.angle_alpha   90.00
_cell.angle_beta   90.00
_cell.angle_gamma   90.00
#
_symmetry.space_group_name_H-M   'P 1'
#
loop_
_entity.id
_entity.type
_entity.pdbx_description
1 polymer ?
#
loop_
_entity_poly.entity_id
_entity_poly.type
_entity_poly.pdbx_seq_one_letter_code
_entity_poly.pdbx_strand_id
1 'polypeptide(L)'
;DSVVDALVSMDFMSEAAARNWCEKAVEPYTISIEDFAKRVKSYIDRKGNNHHVVFLVDEIGQYIGEDSKLMLNLQTVTEELGKECVGKAWVIVTSQQDIDSITKVKGNDFSKIQGRFDTRLSLSSANVDAVIKKRILEKTDAAAQSLRLLYEQKATTVSYTHLRAH
;
A
#
# COMPACT_ATOMS: atom_id res chain seq x y z
N ASP A 1 20.38 -3.47 29.07
CA ASP A 1 21.75 -3.71 29.25
C ASP A 1 22.37 -4.58 28.16
N SER A 2 21.76 -5.66 27.66
CA SER A 2 22.33 -6.49 26.58
C SER A 2 22.63 -5.74 25.27
N VAL A 3 21.88 -4.70 24.92
CA VAL A 3 22.15 -3.89 23.73
C VAL A 3 23.37 -2.99 23.95
N VAL A 4 23.51 -2.39 25.14
CA VAL A 4 24.67 -1.59 25.51
C VAL A 4 25.93 -2.45 25.50
N ASP A 5 25.86 -3.64 26.11
CA ASP A 5 26.97 -4.57 26.16
C ASP A 5 27.41 -5.03 24.76
N ALA A 6 26.46 -5.28 23.87
CA ALA A 6 26.73 -5.62 22.47
C ALA A 6 27.44 -4.48 21.73
N LEU A 7 26.93 -3.24 21.83
CA LEU A 7 27.52 -2.07 21.16
C LEU A 7 28.95 -1.77 21.65
N VAL A 8 29.20 -1.97 22.94
CA VAL A 8 30.52 -1.80 23.52
C VAL A 8 31.48 -2.94 23.11
N SER A 9 31.02 -4.19 23.15
CA SER A 9 31.83 -5.35 22.79
C SER A 9 32.26 -5.38 21.33
N MET A 10 31.44 -4.76 20.44
CA MET A 10 31.76 -4.61 19.03
C MET A 10 32.59 -3.37 18.70
N ASP A 11 33.03 -2.63 19.71
CA ASP A 11 33.81 -1.37 19.58
C ASP A 11 33.12 -0.29 18.72
N PHE A 12 31.76 -0.32 18.69
CA PHE A 12 31.00 0.67 17.96
C PHE A 12 30.99 2.03 18.65
N MET A 13 30.91 2.02 19.99
CA MET A 13 30.90 3.24 20.80
C MET A 13 31.24 2.95 22.27
N SER A 14 31.60 4.02 23.01
CA SER A 14 31.82 3.91 24.45
C SER A 14 30.54 3.56 25.21
N GLU A 15 30.67 2.99 26.41
CA GLU A 15 29.53 2.63 27.26
C GLU A 15 28.62 3.83 27.54
N ALA A 16 29.18 4.99 27.83
CA ALA A 16 28.41 6.22 28.07
C ALA A 16 27.60 6.65 26.81
N ALA A 17 28.20 6.51 25.64
CA ALA A 17 27.50 6.81 24.37
C ALA A 17 26.40 5.79 24.08
N ALA A 18 26.65 4.49 24.34
CA ALA A 18 25.67 3.43 24.15
C ALA A 18 24.46 3.59 25.08
N ARG A 19 24.69 3.94 26.36
CA ARG A 19 23.58 4.21 27.29
C ARG A 19 22.74 5.41 26.85
N ASN A 20 23.39 6.53 26.49
CA ASN A 20 22.70 7.73 25.99
C ASN A 20 21.91 7.43 24.70
N TRP A 21 22.47 6.61 23.81
CA TRP A 21 21.78 6.18 22.59
C TRP A 21 20.53 5.34 22.91
N CYS A 22 20.62 4.39 23.84
CA CYS A 22 19.50 3.57 24.28
C CYS A 22 18.40 4.40 24.95
N GLU A 23 18.78 5.37 25.79
CA GLU A 23 17.82 6.29 26.44
C GLU A 23 17.07 7.13 25.40
N LYS A 24 17.77 7.70 24.41
CA LYS A 24 17.16 8.46 23.32
C LYS A 24 16.33 7.61 22.35
N ALA A 25 16.65 6.32 22.22
CA ALA A 25 15.88 5.41 21.36
C ALA A 25 14.48 5.09 21.93
N VAL A 26 14.24 5.35 23.20
CA VAL A 26 12.92 5.20 23.85
C VAL A 26 12.02 6.43 23.60
N GLU A 27 12.62 7.58 23.25
CA GLU A 27 11.84 8.76 22.89
C GLU A 27 11.09 8.54 21.58
N PRO A 28 9.80 8.97 21.48
CA PRO A 28 9.05 8.86 20.24
C PRO A 28 9.79 9.59 19.12
N TYR A 29 10.21 8.85 18.11
CA TYR A 29 10.85 9.44 16.95
C TYR A 29 9.84 10.26 16.15
N THR A 30 10.02 11.58 16.16
CA THR A 30 9.20 12.51 15.37
C THR A 30 10.03 13.05 14.19
N ILE A 31 9.45 12.99 13.01
CA ILE A 31 10.06 13.55 11.80
C ILE A 31 9.07 14.49 11.12
N SER A 32 9.53 15.62 10.62
CA SER A 32 8.71 16.49 9.78
C SER A 32 8.48 15.84 8.40
N ILE A 33 7.39 16.21 7.73
CA ILE A 33 7.10 15.68 6.38
C ILE A 33 8.19 16.08 5.39
N GLU A 34 8.72 17.30 5.51
CA GLU A 34 9.82 17.76 4.67
C GLU A 34 11.09 16.96 4.90
N ASP A 35 11.45 16.68 6.15
CA ASP A 35 12.64 15.87 6.48
C ASP A 35 12.47 14.43 6.04
N PHE A 36 11.27 13.89 6.12
CA PHE A 36 10.94 12.59 5.55
C PHE A 36 11.20 12.56 4.04
N ALA A 37 10.68 13.52 3.28
CA ALA A 37 10.89 13.61 1.84
C ALA A 37 12.38 13.74 1.47
N LYS A 38 13.14 14.57 2.19
CA LYS A 38 14.60 14.70 2.02
C LYS A 38 15.34 13.40 2.29
N ARG A 39 14.92 12.62 3.30
CA ARG A 39 15.52 11.32 3.60
C ARG A 39 15.23 10.30 2.51
N VAL A 40 14.01 10.29 1.98
CA VAL A 40 13.65 9.44 0.82
C VAL A 40 14.53 9.80 -0.37
N LYS A 41 14.67 11.08 -0.67
CA LYS A 41 15.56 11.55 -1.72
C LYS A 41 17.00 11.09 -1.52
N SER A 42 17.55 11.30 -0.33
CA SER A 42 18.92 10.88 0.00
C SER A 42 19.10 9.36 -0.12
N TYR A 43 18.09 8.59 0.20
CA TYR A 43 18.10 7.13 0.01
C TYR A 43 18.16 6.77 -1.48
N ILE A 44 17.31 7.38 -2.30
CA ILE A 44 17.27 7.16 -3.75
C ILE A 44 18.63 7.53 -4.38
N ASP A 45 19.17 8.69 -4.04
CA ASP A 45 20.42 9.18 -4.59
C ASP A 45 21.60 8.26 -4.26
N ARG A 46 21.64 7.68 -3.05
CA ARG A 46 22.66 6.68 -2.66
C ARG A 46 22.56 5.37 -3.42
N LYS A 47 21.36 4.99 -3.86
CA LYS A 47 21.12 3.75 -4.62
C LYS A 47 21.46 3.91 -6.11
N GLY A 48 21.51 5.12 -6.62
CA GLY A 48 21.84 5.43 -8.00
C GLY A 48 20.67 5.94 -8.84
N ASN A 49 20.99 6.43 -10.03
CA ASN A 49 20.04 7.20 -10.85
C ASN A 49 18.79 6.45 -11.31
N ASN A 50 18.85 5.13 -11.41
CA ASN A 50 17.75 4.31 -11.91
C ASN A 50 16.87 3.71 -10.78
N HIS A 51 17.05 4.18 -9.55
CA HIS A 51 16.25 3.70 -8.43
C HIS A 51 15.02 4.58 -8.21
N HIS A 52 13.91 3.92 -7.92
CA HIS A 52 12.63 4.52 -7.59
C HIS A 52 12.11 3.92 -6.28
N VAL A 53 11.30 4.66 -5.57
CA VAL A 53 10.61 4.20 -4.36
C VAL A 53 9.11 4.24 -4.60
N VAL A 54 8.41 3.17 -4.27
CA VAL A 54 6.96 3.10 -4.34
C VAL A 54 6.43 2.86 -2.94
N PHE A 55 5.59 3.77 -2.45
CA PHE A 55 4.85 3.63 -1.21
C PHE A 55 3.48 3.05 -1.54
N LEU A 56 3.18 1.88 -0.99
CA LEU A 56 1.87 1.24 -1.09
C LEU A 56 1.17 1.41 0.26
N VAL A 57 0.09 2.17 0.28
CA VAL A 57 -0.68 2.47 1.48
C VAL A 57 -2.07 1.89 1.33
N ASP A 58 -2.34 0.83 2.08
CA ASP A 58 -3.62 0.12 1.98
C ASP A 58 -4.66 0.73 2.91
N GLU A 59 -5.91 0.72 2.47
CA GLU A 59 -7.08 1.16 3.22
C GLU A 59 -6.99 2.56 3.82
N ILE A 60 -6.39 3.49 3.10
CA ILE A 60 -6.18 4.86 3.59
C ILE A 60 -7.49 5.57 3.98
N GLY A 61 -8.61 5.20 3.33
CA GLY A 61 -9.92 5.77 3.64
C GLY A 61 -10.39 5.45 5.06
N GLN A 62 -10.11 4.24 5.56
CA GLN A 62 -10.44 3.86 6.94
C GLN A 62 -9.56 4.57 7.95
N TYR A 63 -8.27 4.72 7.64
CA TYR A 63 -7.30 5.38 8.51
C TYR A 63 -7.59 6.88 8.66
N ILE A 64 -7.90 7.55 7.57
CA ILE A 64 -8.21 8.98 7.58
C ILE A 64 -9.59 9.22 8.19
N GLY A 65 -10.61 8.40 7.83
CA GLY A 65 -11.97 8.59 8.30
C GLY A 65 -12.45 10.04 8.11
N GLU A 66 -12.93 10.64 9.19
CA GLU A 66 -13.38 12.05 9.21
C GLU A 66 -12.29 13.04 9.64
N ASP A 67 -11.04 12.58 9.84
CA ASP A 67 -9.94 13.44 10.30
C ASP A 67 -9.34 14.25 9.14
N SER A 68 -9.79 15.49 9.00
CA SER A 68 -9.28 16.43 8.00
C SER A 68 -7.78 16.71 8.14
N LYS A 69 -7.21 16.52 9.32
CA LYS A 69 -5.79 16.73 9.60
C LYS A 69 -4.93 15.64 8.99
N LEU A 70 -5.36 14.37 9.11
CA LEU A 70 -4.69 13.25 8.48
C LEU A 70 -4.77 13.33 6.96
N MET A 71 -5.90 13.82 6.45
CA MET A 71 -6.09 14.08 5.04
C MET A 71 -5.11 15.15 4.51
N LEU A 72 -4.96 16.24 5.23
CA LEU A 72 -3.99 17.28 4.88
C LEU A 72 -2.55 16.77 4.95
N ASN A 73 -2.23 15.93 5.94
CA ASN A 73 -0.91 15.30 6.03
C ASN A 73 -0.61 14.40 4.82
N LEU A 74 -1.56 13.60 4.36
CA LEU A 74 -1.38 12.78 3.15
C LEU A 74 -1.10 13.66 1.93
N GLN A 75 -1.84 14.74 1.78
CA GLN A 75 -1.61 15.72 0.72
C GLN A 75 -0.19 16.30 0.80
N THR A 76 0.22 16.76 1.96
CA THR A 76 1.55 17.36 2.17
C THR A 76 2.66 16.33 1.90
N VAL A 77 2.50 15.07 2.31
CA VAL A 77 3.45 14.00 2.02
C VAL A 77 3.60 13.78 0.51
N THR A 78 2.50 13.70 -0.22
CA THR A 78 2.57 13.50 -1.69
C THR A 78 3.20 14.69 -2.40
N GLU A 79 2.90 15.92 -1.97
CA GLU A 79 3.50 17.14 -2.51
C GLU A 79 5.00 17.21 -2.27
N GLU A 80 5.44 17.00 -1.03
CA GLU A 80 6.86 17.09 -0.67
C GLU A 80 7.68 15.95 -1.31
N LEU A 81 7.13 14.74 -1.40
CA LEU A 81 7.77 13.66 -2.15
C LEU A 81 7.90 13.99 -3.65
N GLY A 82 6.85 14.55 -4.25
CA GLY A 82 6.87 14.98 -5.66
C GLY A 82 7.92 16.04 -5.91
N LYS A 83 8.00 17.05 -5.03
CA LYS A 83 8.95 18.16 -5.12
C LYS A 83 10.42 17.72 -4.91
N GLU A 84 10.70 16.95 -3.85
CA GLU A 84 12.06 16.55 -3.51
C GLU A 84 12.58 15.42 -4.39
N CYS A 85 11.76 14.42 -4.72
CA CYS A 85 12.20 13.22 -5.42
C CYS A 85 12.07 13.30 -6.95
N VAL A 86 11.41 14.32 -7.49
CA VAL A 86 11.31 14.63 -8.93
C VAL A 86 10.96 13.39 -9.76
N GLY A 87 9.80 12.80 -9.52
CA GLY A 87 9.29 11.62 -10.25
C GLY A 87 9.93 10.27 -9.88
N LYS A 88 10.83 10.22 -8.89
CA LYS A 88 11.44 8.97 -8.42
C LYS A 88 10.75 8.36 -7.21
N ALA A 89 9.80 9.03 -6.60
CA ALA A 89 8.96 8.50 -5.52
C ALA A 89 7.49 8.48 -5.98
N TRP A 90 6.82 7.36 -5.71
CA TRP A 90 5.43 7.13 -6.09
C TRP A 90 4.62 6.76 -4.85
N VAL A 91 3.41 7.28 -4.76
CA VAL A 91 2.47 6.94 -3.69
C VAL A 91 1.22 6.33 -4.32
N ILE A 92 0.96 5.09 -3.99
CA ILE A 92 -0.24 4.35 -4.43
C ILE A 92 -1.06 4.07 -3.18
N VAL A 93 -2.29 4.53 -3.18
CA VAL A 93 -3.22 4.33 -2.07
C VAL A 93 -4.40 3.48 -2.51
N THR A 94 -4.92 2.64 -1.62
CA THR A 94 -6.19 1.95 -1.82
C THR A 94 -7.24 2.44 -0.85
N SER A 95 -8.50 2.34 -1.23
CA SER A 95 -9.64 2.62 -0.38
C SER A 95 -10.81 1.75 -0.79
N GLN A 96 -11.53 1.18 0.18
CA GLN A 96 -12.75 0.40 -0.08
C GLN A 96 -13.96 1.32 -0.33
N GLN A 97 -13.97 2.48 0.31
CA GLN A 97 -15.00 3.49 0.09
C GLN A 97 -14.58 4.41 -1.05
N ASP A 98 -15.58 4.80 -1.83
CA ASP A 98 -15.36 5.85 -2.81
C ASP A 98 -14.87 7.08 -2.06
N ILE A 99 -13.64 7.48 -2.36
CA ILE A 99 -12.98 8.61 -1.71
C ILE A 99 -13.88 9.86 -1.82
N ASP A 100 -14.69 9.97 -2.86
CA ASP A 100 -15.67 11.04 -3.03
C ASP A 100 -16.84 10.98 -2.02
N SER A 101 -17.16 9.82 -1.48
CA SER A 101 -18.25 9.63 -0.50
C SER A 101 -17.87 10.04 0.92
N ILE A 102 -16.59 9.86 1.29
CA ILE A 102 -16.06 10.23 2.60
C ILE A 102 -16.09 11.75 2.79
N THR A 103 -16.04 12.51 1.71
CA THR A 103 -15.88 13.97 1.70
C THR A 103 -17.15 14.75 1.58
N LYS A 104 -18.25 14.12 1.18
CA LYS A 104 -19.57 14.80 1.09
C LYS A 104 -20.14 15.23 2.44
N VAL A 105 -19.60 14.73 3.54
CA VAL A 105 -20.19 14.95 4.88
C VAL A 105 -19.94 16.34 5.44
N LYS A 106 -18.93 17.09 5.02
CA LYS A 106 -18.71 18.47 5.51
C LYS A 106 -17.90 19.36 4.54
N GLY A 107 -18.45 19.70 3.38
CA GLY A 107 -18.10 20.95 2.68
C GLY A 107 -16.62 21.31 2.43
N ASN A 108 -15.67 20.46 2.68
CA ASN A 108 -14.24 20.73 2.55
C ASN A 108 -13.55 19.80 1.54
N ASP A 109 -13.28 20.34 0.42
CA ASP A 109 -12.07 20.36 -0.39
C ASP A 109 -11.27 19.04 -0.55
N PHE A 110 -11.96 17.89 -0.68
CA PHE A 110 -11.32 16.71 -1.20
C PHE A 110 -10.87 16.91 -2.66
N SER A 111 -11.50 17.82 -3.37
CA SER A 111 -11.03 18.29 -4.69
C SER A 111 -9.55 18.69 -4.70
N LYS A 112 -9.02 19.18 -3.56
CA LYS A 112 -7.59 19.52 -3.43
C LYS A 112 -6.68 18.31 -3.38
N ILE A 113 -7.11 17.22 -2.72
CA ILE A 113 -6.35 15.95 -2.71
C ILE A 113 -6.47 15.24 -4.05
N GLN A 114 -7.65 15.30 -4.64
CA GLN A 114 -7.89 14.73 -5.96
C GLN A 114 -6.92 15.29 -7.01
N GLY A 115 -6.59 16.56 -6.94
CA GLY A 115 -5.62 17.19 -7.83
C GLY A 115 -4.16 16.73 -7.62
N ARG A 116 -3.88 15.93 -6.57
CA ARG A 116 -2.53 15.41 -6.29
C ARG A 116 -2.31 13.97 -6.72
N PHE A 117 -3.40 13.25 -7.03
CA PHE A 117 -3.34 11.90 -7.60
C PHE A 117 -3.72 11.96 -9.07
N ASP A 118 -2.72 11.83 -9.95
CA ASP A 118 -2.88 11.94 -11.40
C ASP A 118 -3.70 10.78 -11.99
N THR A 119 -3.64 9.61 -11.34
CA THR A 119 -4.27 8.39 -11.86
C THR A 119 -5.22 7.79 -10.82
N ARG A 120 -6.46 7.51 -11.26
CA ARG A 120 -7.46 6.83 -10.46
C ARG A 120 -7.91 5.57 -11.17
N LEU A 121 -7.97 4.50 -10.41
CA LEU A 121 -8.43 3.20 -10.89
C LEU A 121 -9.57 2.73 -9.99
N SER A 122 -10.74 2.55 -10.59
CA SER A 122 -11.88 1.92 -9.93
C SER A 122 -11.89 0.44 -10.26
N LEU A 123 -11.84 -0.40 -9.24
CA LEU A 123 -12.00 -1.85 -9.40
C LEU A 123 -13.49 -2.16 -9.33
N SER A 124 -14.06 -2.60 -10.45
CA SER A 124 -15.43 -3.08 -10.50
C SER A 124 -15.49 -4.59 -10.27
N SER A 125 -16.63 -5.07 -9.79
CA SER A 125 -16.90 -6.51 -9.66
C SER A 125 -17.02 -7.25 -10.99
N ALA A 126 -16.93 -6.57 -12.12
CA ALA A 126 -17.09 -7.15 -13.45
C ALA A 126 -16.12 -8.30 -13.78
N ASN A 127 -15.00 -8.37 -13.09
CA ASN A 127 -13.97 -9.41 -13.29
C ASN A 127 -13.82 -10.35 -12.09
N VAL A 128 -14.78 -10.41 -11.19
CA VAL A 128 -14.72 -11.29 -9.99
C VAL A 128 -14.58 -12.75 -10.39
N ASP A 129 -15.24 -13.19 -11.45
CA ASP A 129 -15.13 -14.54 -11.99
C ASP A 129 -13.67 -14.88 -12.42
N ALA A 130 -12.99 -13.95 -13.06
CA ALA A 130 -11.59 -14.12 -13.45
C ALA A 130 -10.66 -14.19 -12.22
N VAL A 131 -10.92 -13.39 -11.19
CA VAL A 131 -10.16 -13.44 -9.93
C VAL A 131 -10.39 -14.78 -9.22
N ILE A 132 -11.64 -15.23 -9.11
CA ILE A 132 -11.98 -16.52 -8.51
C ILE A 132 -11.30 -17.66 -9.27
N LYS A 133 -11.38 -17.67 -10.59
CA LYS A 133 -10.71 -18.68 -11.42
C LYS A 133 -9.21 -18.72 -11.18
N LYS A 134 -8.57 -17.57 -11.10
CA LYS A 134 -7.10 -17.46 -11.02
C LYS A 134 -6.56 -17.63 -9.60
N ARG A 135 -7.32 -17.29 -8.56
CA ARG A 135 -6.85 -17.31 -7.17
C ARG A 135 -7.32 -18.52 -6.38
N ILE A 136 -8.55 -18.99 -6.65
CA ILE A 136 -9.18 -20.05 -5.86
C ILE A 136 -9.29 -21.34 -6.67
N LEU A 137 -9.60 -21.23 -7.95
CA LEU A 137 -9.87 -22.37 -8.83
C LEU A 137 -8.69 -22.70 -9.76
N GLU A 138 -7.50 -22.21 -9.46
CA GLU A 138 -6.31 -22.58 -10.21
C GLU A 138 -6.08 -24.08 -10.10
N LYS A 139 -5.82 -24.73 -11.23
CA LYS A 139 -5.71 -26.18 -11.34
C LYS A 139 -4.38 -26.54 -11.94
N THR A 140 -3.85 -27.69 -11.56
CA THR A 140 -2.76 -28.32 -12.31
C THR A 140 -3.27 -28.72 -13.70
N ASP A 141 -2.37 -28.81 -14.68
CA ASP A 141 -2.73 -29.22 -16.05
C ASP A 141 -3.45 -30.55 -16.09
N ALA A 142 -3.03 -31.51 -15.28
CA ALA A 142 -3.68 -32.81 -15.17
C ALA A 142 -5.11 -32.70 -14.63
N ALA A 143 -5.33 -31.89 -13.61
CA ALA A 143 -6.66 -31.64 -13.07
C ALA A 143 -7.57 -30.90 -14.06
N ALA A 144 -7.02 -29.97 -14.83
CA ALA A 144 -7.76 -29.26 -15.86
C ALA A 144 -8.22 -30.20 -16.99
N GLN A 145 -7.34 -31.12 -17.43
CA GLN A 145 -7.69 -32.12 -18.44
C GLN A 145 -8.76 -33.10 -17.93
N SER A 146 -8.62 -33.62 -16.71
CA SER A 146 -9.60 -34.51 -16.10
C SER A 146 -10.97 -33.84 -15.95
N LEU A 147 -11.02 -32.60 -15.54
CA LEU A 147 -12.27 -31.82 -15.43
C LEU A 147 -12.90 -31.57 -16.80
N ARG A 148 -12.10 -31.33 -17.83
CA ARG A 148 -12.60 -31.12 -19.19
C ARG A 148 -13.27 -32.40 -19.72
N LEU A 149 -12.65 -33.55 -19.56
CA LEU A 149 -13.20 -34.86 -19.96
C LEU A 149 -14.51 -35.15 -19.20
N LEU A 150 -14.56 -34.89 -17.88
CA LEU A 150 -15.77 -35.09 -17.09
C LEU A 150 -16.89 -34.12 -17.51
N TYR A 151 -16.54 -32.89 -17.83
CA TYR A 151 -17.52 -31.91 -18.34
C TYR A 151 -18.08 -32.34 -19.70
N GLU A 152 -17.24 -32.77 -20.63
CA GLU A 152 -17.69 -33.24 -21.95
C GLU A 152 -18.62 -34.47 -21.84
N GLN A 153 -18.33 -35.40 -20.89
CA GLN A 153 -19.20 -36.54 -20.62
C GLN A 153 -20.54 -36.20 -19.99
N LYS A 154 -20.61 -35.10 -19.20
CA LYS A 154 -21.80 -34.71 -18.46
C LYS A 154 -22.42 -33.38 -18.86
N ALA A 155 -22.01 -32.84 -20.00
CA ALA A 155 -22.43 -31.50 -20.47
C ALA A 155 -23.95 -31.37 -20.59
N THR A 156 -24.63 -32.43 -21.05
CA THR A 156 -26.09 -32.47 -21.14
C THR A 156 -26.77 -32.39 -19.75
N THR A 157 -26.19 -33.06 -18.73
CA THR A 157 -26.74 -33.05 -17.37
C THR A 157 -26.54 -31.69 -16.69
N VAL A 158 -25.39 -31.04 -16.90
CA VAL A 158 -25.08 -29.72 -16.36
C VAL A 158 -25.96 -28.63 -16.98
N SER A 159 -26.20 -28.69 -18.29
CA SER A 159 -27.09 -27.76 -19.00
C SER A 159 -28.53 -27.85 -18.49
N TYR A 160 -29.02 -29.05 -18.13
CA TYR A 160 -30.36 -29.23 -17.60
C TYR A 160 -30.55 -28.67 -16.19
N THR A 161 -29.52 -28.71 -15.34
CA THR A 161 -29.60 -28.15 -13.97
C THR A 161 -29.55 -26.63 -13.99
N HIS A 162 -28.90 -26.00 -14.95
CA HIS A 162 -28.85 -24.54 -15.08
C HIS A 162 -30.16 -23.94 -15.57
N LEU A 163 -30.91 -24.65 -16.42
CA LEU A 163 -32.23 -24.21 -16.92
C LEU A 163 -33.36 -24.32 -15.88
N ARG A 164 -33.17 -25.05 -14.79
CA ARG A 164 -34.17 -25.19 -13.69
C ARG A 164 -33.97 -24.22 -12.52
N ALA A 165 -32.92 -23.40 -12.53
CA ALA A 165 -32.59 -22.46 -11.45
C ALA A 165 -33.03 -20.99 -11.76
N HIS A 166 -33.92 -20.81 -12.75
CA HIS A 166 -34.59 -19.55 -13.06
C HIS A 166 -36.09 -19.69 -12.91
#